data_f889009172cf4d617d6c9f1fce773970
#
_entry.id   f889009172cf4d617d6c9f1fce773970
#
_cell.length_a   1.000
_cell.length_b   1.000
_cell.length_c   1.000
_cell.angle_alpha   90.00
_cell.angle_beta   90.00
_cell.angle_gamma   90.00
#
_symmetry.space_group_name_H-M   'P 1'
#
loop_
_entity.id
_entity.type
_entity.pdbx_description
1 polymer ?
#
loop_
_entity_poly.entity_id
_entity_poly.type
_entity_poly.pdbx_seq_one_letter_code
_entity_poly.pdbx_strand_id
1 'polypeptide(L)'
;SRNLTGEVPQQVLISLLNNQIMVVIDNVVIVSRLIEGQFPDYRRVIPPKFALTTRVHIKELAGAVERVALFSTDGDYSIIKMSVAADEITITSSSPDVGTGLEVVSCQTIGDPLNVAFNAKYILDILKNLEAEEAVLSMNTSLSPVCVTCADEPDYTYIVTPVRVVF
;
A
#
# COMPACT_ATOMS: atom_id res chain seq x y z
N SER A 1 -14.73 11.74 4.10
CA SER A 1 -14.29 12.47 5.32
C SER A 1 -14.19 13.99 5.15
N ARG A 2 -15.07 14.62 4.37
CA ARG A 2 -15.07 16.10 4.17
C ARG A 2 -16.09 16.87 5.03
N ASN A 3 -16.82 16.21 5.92
CA ASN A 3 -17.94 16.83 6.64
C ASN A 3 -17.65 17.21 8.09
N LEU A 4 -16.42 17.05 8.56
CA LEU A 4 -16.01 17.43 9.91
C LEU A 4 -15.03 18.61 9.84
N THR A 5 -15.54 19.79 9.45
CA THR A 5 -14.80 21.04 9.56
C THR A 5 -15.29 21.74 10.85
N GLY A 6 -14.58 21.58 11.94
CA GLY A 6 -14.92 22.19 13.23
C GLY A 6 -13.95 21.74 14.32
N GLU A 7 -14.14 22.27 15.52
CA GLU A 7 -13.41 21.85 16.72
C GLU A 7 -13.54 20.35 16.94
N VAL A 8 -12.49 19.70 17.47
CA VAL A 8 -12.51 18.27 17.75
C VAL A 8 -13.69 17.95 18.65
N PRO A 9 -14.62 17.06 18.26
CA PRO A 9 -15.80 16.75 19.05
C PRO A 9 -15.37 16.15 20.39
N GLN A 10 -15.98 16.61 21.48
CA GLN A 10 -15.66 16.14 22.83
C GLN A 10 -16.14 14.69 23.08
N GLN A 11 -17.19 14.28 22.38
CA GLN A 11 -17.75 12.93 22.50
C GLN A 11 -18.27 12.45 21.15
N VAL A 12 -18.05 11.17 20.87
CA VAL A 12 -18.63 10.45 19.75
C VAL A 12 -19.41 9.26 20.29
N LEU A 13 -20.71 9.24 20.03
CA LEU A 13 -21.55 8.09 20.38
C LEU A 13 -21.65 7.13 19.21
N ILE A 14 -21.26 5.86 19.43
CA ILE A 14 -21.36 4.79 18.43
C ILE A 14 -22.37 3.77 18.94
N SER A 15 -23.37 3.47 18.13
CA SER A 15 -24.39 2.44 18.40
C SER A 15 -24.38 1.42 17.29
N LEU A 16 -24.27 0.14 17.67
CA LEU A 16 -24.37 -1.00 16.75
C LEU A 16 -25.78 -1.59 16.87
N LEU A 17 -26.49 -1.63 15.76
CA LEU A 17 -27.75 -2.32 15.57
C LEU A 17 -27.51 -3.62 14.76
N ASN A 18 -28.51 -4.47 14.60
CA ASN A 18 -28.36 -5.79 13.98
C ASN A 18 -27.60 -5.77 12.63
N ASN A 19 -27.85 -4.75 11.78
CA ASN A 19 -27.23 -4.63 10.47
C ASN A 19 -26.79 -3.19 10.14
N GLN A 20 -26.76 -2.32 11.14
CA GLN A 20 -26.44 -0.90 10.95
C GLN A 20 -25.52 -0.40 12.07
N ILE A 21 -24.69 0.57 11.72
CA ILE A 21 -23.92 1.39 12.65
C ILE A 21 -24.47 2.81 12.60
N MET A 22 -24.69 3.40 13.78
CA MET A 22 -25.06 4.81 13.93
C MET A 22 -23.94 5.52 14.71
N VAL A 23 -23.48 6.62 14.17
CA VAL A 23 -22.47 7.48 14.78
C VAL A 23 -23.08 8.85 14.98
N VAL A 24 -23.07 9.35 16.21
CA VAL A 24 -23.55 10.68 16.55
C VAL A 24 -22.37 11.52 17.01
N ILE A 25 -22.17 12.65 16.36
CA ILE A 25 -21.10 13.61 16.65
C ILE A 25 -21.78 14.96 16.75
N ASP A 26 -21.87 15.52 17.96
CA ASP A 26 -22.59 16.76 18.26
C ASP A 26 -24.04 16.69 17.73
N ASN A 27 -24.37 17.48 16.71
CA ASN A 27 -25.68 17.53 16.07
C ASN A 27 -25.75 16.76 14.75
N VAL A 28 -24.69 16.02 14.40
CA VAL A 28 -24.62 15.20 13.18
C VAL A 28 -24.87 13.75 13.51
N VAL A 29 -25.79 13.12 12.78
CA VAL A 29 -26.09 11.69 12.87
C VAL A 29 -25.72 11.03 11.54
N ILE A 30 -24.84 10.04 11.59
CA ILE A 30 -24.43 9.24 10.45
C ILE A 30 -24.94 7.82 10.66
N VAL A 31 -25.66 7.27 9.69
CA VAL A 31 -26.13 5.89 9.70
C VAL A 31 -25.58 5.17 8.48
N SER A 32 -25.01 3.99 8.66
CA SER A 32 -24.54 3.13 7.58
C SER A 32 -24.97 1.69 7.81
N ARG A 33 -25.17 0.94 6.72
CA ARG A 33 -25.34 -0.50 6.77
C ARG A 33 -24.01 -1.19 7.06
N LEU A 34 -24.07 -2.23 7.87
CA LEU A 34 -22.95 -3.15 8.04
C LEU A 34 -22.87 -4.10 6.85
N ILE A 35 -21.65 -4.44 6.46
CA ILE A 35 -21.38 -5.47 5.47
C ILE A 35 -21.69 -6.83 6.11
N GLU A 36 -22.44 -7.68 5.41
CA GLU A 36 -22.72 -9.03 5.86
C GLU A 36 -21.48 -9.93 5.77
N GLY A 37 -21.26 -10.78 6.78
CA GLY A 37 -20.17 -11.73 6.84
C GLY A 37 -19.22 -11.52 8.02
N GLN A 38 -18.33 -12.47 8.20
CA GLN A 38 -17.26 -12.36 9.20
C GLN A 38 -16.11 -11.50 8.64
N PHE A 39 -15.59 -10.61 9.48
CA PHE A 39 -14.37 -9.90 9.15
C PHE A 39 -13.23 -10.91 8.93
N PRO A 40 -12.48 -10.82 7.81
CA PRO A 40 -11.39 -11.74 7.53
C PRO A 40 -10.33 -11.72 8.65
N ASP A 41 -9.83 -12.91 9.02
CA ASP A 41 -8.71 -13.00 9.94
C ASP A 41 -7.42 -12.53 9.24
N TYR A 42 -7.11 -11.24 9.37
CA TYR A 42 -5.95 -10.61 8.73
C TYR A 42 -4.61 -11.26 9.13
N ARG A 43 -4.53 -11.91 10.30
CA ARG A 43 -3.32 -12.60 10.76
C ARG A 43 -2.94 -13.75 9.85
N ARG A 44 -3.90 -14.35 9.13
CA ARG A 44 -3.66 -15.41 8.14
C ARG A 44 -3.09 -14.88 6.83
N VAL A 45 -3.23 -13.58 6.58
CA VAL A 45 -2.70 -12.93 5.37
C VAL A 45 -1.24 -12.53 5.56
N ILE A 46 -0.81 -12.28 6.80
CA ILE A 46 0.56 -11.90 7.13
C ILE A 46 1.43 -13.17 7.15
N PRO A 47 2.41 -13.31 6.25
CA PRO A 47 3.33 -14.45 6.29
C PRO A 47 4.14 -14.44 7.59
N PRO A 48 4.35 -15.62 8.21
CA PRO A 48 5.13 -15.72 9.46
C PRO A 48 6.65 -15.54 9.26
N LYS A 49 7.12 -15.64 8.02
CA LYS A 49 8.53 -15.46 7.62
C LYS A 49 8.59 -14.85 6.22
N PHE A 50 9.68 -14.15 5.94
CA PHE A 50 9.95 -13.54 4.65
C PHE A 50 11.28 -14.05 4.09
N ALA A 51 11.32 -14.33 2.79
CA ALA A 51 12.51 -14.76 2.07
C ALA A 51 13.38 -13.58 1.65
N LEU A 52 12.74 -12.41 1.43
CA LEU A 52 13.40 -11.18 1.04
C LEU A 52 12.85 -10.03 1.86
N THR A 53 13.75 -9.16 2.33
CA THR A 53 13.42 -7.91 3.00
C THR A 53 14.27 -6.79 2.41
N THR A 54 13.64 -5.72 1.95
CA THR A 54 14.33 -4.56 1.38
C THR A 54 13.95 -3.29 2.13
N ARG A 55 14.95 -2.47 2.44
CA ARG A 55 14.82 -1.15 3.07
C ARG A 55 15.06 -0.08 2.01
N VAL A 56 14.19 0.91 1.96
CA VAL A 56 14.22 1.95 0.93
C VAL A 56 13.70 3.27 1.46
N HIS A 57 14.24 4.39 0.98
CA HIS A 57 13.74 5.73 1.31
C HIS A 57 12.35 5.97 0.70
N ILE A 58 11.38 6.31 1.57
CA ILE A 58 9.96 6.47 1.20
C ILE A 58 9.80 7.53 0.11
N LYS A 59 10.42 8.71 0.25
CA LYS A 59 10.29 9.81 -0.72
C LYS A 59 10.86 9.46 -2.09
N GLU A 60 11.98 8.75 -2.12
CA GLU A 60 12.62 8.33 -3.38
C GLU A 60 11.77 7.28 -4.10
N LEU A 61 11.31 6.26 -3.37
CA LEU A 61 10.44 5.23 -3.93
C LEU A 61 9.11 5.82 -4.41
N ALA A 62 8.46 6.66 -3.61
CA ALA A 62 7.19 7.29 -3.99
C ALA A 62 7.35 8.16 -5.25
N GLY A 63 8.39 9.01 -5.33
CA GLY A 63 8.66 9.83 -6.49
C GLY A 63 8.94 9.01 -7.75
N ALA A 64 9.70 7.92 -7.65
CA ALA A 64 9.98 7.02 -8.75
C ALA A 64 8.70 6.32 -9.24
N VAL A 65 7.88 5.81 -8.32
CA VAL A 65 6.60 5.18 -8.64
C VAL A 65 5.65 6.19 -9.30
N GLU A 66 5.56 7.42 -8.80
CA GLU A 66 4.72 8.48 -9.40
C GLU A 66 5.13 8.78 -10.86
N ARG A 67 6.43 8.93 -11.14
CA ARG A 67 6.92 9.21 -12.49
C ARG A 67 6.70 8.04 -13.45
N VAL A 68 7.01 6.82 -13.02
CA VAL A 68 6.84 5.61 -13.85
C VAL A 68 5.37 5.31 -14.11
N ALA A 69 4.49 5.58 -13.15
CA ALA A 69 3.05 5.38 -13.30
C ALA A 69 2.42 6.21 -14.42
N LEU A 70 3.03 7.35 -14.83
CA LEU A 70 2.57 8.16 -15.96
C LEU A 70 2.61 7.42 -17.31
N PHE A 71 3.39 6.37 -17.42
CA PHE A 71 3.49 5.52 -18.63
C PHE A 71 2.49 4.37 -18.64
N SER A 72 1.61 4.27 -17.65
CA SER A 72 0.53 3.29 -17.63
C SER A 72 -0.74 3.89 -18.22
N THR A 73 -1.38 3.20 -19.15
CA THR A 73 -2.57 3.71 -19.89
C THR A 73 -3.90 3.48 -19.18
N ASP A 74 -3.96 2.59 -18.21
CA ASP A 74 -5.21 2.22 -17.56
C ASP A 74 -5.40 2.97 -16.25
N GLY A 75 -6.04 4.12 -16.27
CA GLY A 75 -6.35 5.02 -15.18
C GLY A 75 -6.40 4.43 -13.76
N ASP A 76 -7.33 3.53 -13.48
CA ASP A 76 -7.45 2.88 -12.15
C ASP A 76 -6.54 1.65 -11.97
N TYR A 77 -5.91 1.12 -13.04
CA TYR A 77 -5.06 -0.07 -13.06
C TYR A 77 -3.63 0.23 -13.50
N SER A 78 -3.06 1.31 -12.99
CA SER A 78 -1.67 1.66 -13.28
C SER A 78 -0.71 0.61 -12.73
N ILE A 79 -0.27 -0.33 -13.58
CA ILE A 79 0.63 -1.43 -13.19
C ILE A 79 2.07 -0.98 -13.32
N ILE A 80 2.83 -1.15 -12.25
CA ILE A 80 4.28 -1.02 -12.21
C ILE A 80 4.91 -2.39 -11.96
N LYS A 81 6.07 -2.64 -12.58
CA LYS A 81 6.92 -3.79 -12.30
C LYS A 81 8.12 -3.32 -11.49
N MET A 82 8.44 -4.06 -10.45
CA MET A 82 9.59 -3.80 -9.58
C MET A 82 10.53 -5.01 -9.62
N SER A 83 11.76 -4.77 -10.00
CA SER A 83 12.86 -5.75 -9.90
C SER A 83 13.74 -5.37 -8.72
N VAL A 84 13.64 -6.14 -7.64
CA VAL A 84 14.38 -5.89 -6.40
C VAL A 84 15.68 -6.67 -6.45
N ALA A 85 16.81 -5.97 -6.36
CA ALA A 85 18.16 -6.55 -6.27
C ALA A 85 18.80 -6.19 -4.90
N ALA A 86 20.08 -6.47 -4.74
CA ALA A 86 20.78 -6.29 -3.45
C ALA A 86 20.81 -4.83 -2.98
N ASP A 87 21.06 -3.91 -3.89
CA ASP A 87 21.32 -2.49 -3.62
C ASP A 87 20.44 -1.52 -4.41
N GLU A 88 19.56 -2.03 -5.28
CA GLU A 88 18.67 -1.23 -6.10
C GLU A 88 17.31 -1.88 -6.34
N ILE A 89 16.29 -1.04 -6.55
CA ILE A 89 14.99 -1.41 -7.07
C ILE A 89 14.82 -0.73 -8.41
N THR A 90 14.72 -1.52 -9.49
CA THR A 90 14.34 -1.00 -10.81
C THR A 90 12.83 -1.04 -10.94
N ILE A 91 12.21 0.10 -11.25
CA ILE A 91 10.77 0.26 -11.40
C ILE A 91 10.47 0.57 -12.85
N THR A 92 9.57 -0.19 -13.48
CA THR A 92 9.20 0.01 -14.88
C THR A 92 7.70 -0.02 -15.07
N SER A 93 7.23 0.74 -16.04
CA SER A 93 5.89 0.64 -16.60
C SER A 93 5.95 0.87 -18.10
N SER A 94 5.08 0.25 -18.85
CA SER A 94 5.06 0.36 -20.31
C SER A 94 3.64 0.30 -20.84
N SER A 95 3.39 1.16 -21.81
CA SER A 95 2.15 1.19 -22.57
C SER A 95 2.47 1.38 -24.04
N PRO A 96 1.76 0.70 -24.95
CA PRO A 96 1.94 0.87 -26.40
C PRO A 96 1.73 2.31 -26.88
N ASP A 97 0.84 3.05 -26.22
CA ASP A 97 0.41 4.39 -26.66
C ASP A 97 1.27 5.50 -26.09
N VAL A 98 1.85 5.31 -24.90
CA VAL A 98 2.59 6.35 -24.17
C VAL A 98 4.11 6.11 -24.18
N GLY A 99 4.53 4.84 -24.21
CA GLY A 99 5.94 4.48 -24.15
C GLY A 99 6.30 3.71 -22.88
N THR A 100 7.59 3.81 -22.48
CA THR A 100 8.12 3.08 -21.33
C THR A 100 8.82 4.04 -20.37
N GLY A 101 8.44 3.96 -19.10
CA GLY A 101 9.13 4.61 -17.99
C GLY A 101 10.04 3.62 -17.27
N LEU A 102 11.21 4.08 -16.85
CA LEU A 102 12.15 3.33 -16.03
C LEU A 102 12.79 4.28 -15.01
N GLU A 103 12.79 3.85 -13.76
CA GLU A 103 13.45 4.52 -12.64
C GLU A 103 14.23 3.50 -11.81
N VAL A 104 15.31 3.93 -11.19
CA VAL A 104 16.12 3.12 -10.28
C VAL A 104 16.22 3.85 -8.95
N VAL A 105 15.95 3.12 -7.87
CA VAL A 105 16.01 3.64 -6.49
C VAL A 105 16.98 2.78 -5.70
N SER A 106 17.87 3.41 -4.94
CA SER A 106 18.80 2.72 -4.05
C SER A 106 18.05 2.08 -2.89
N CYS A 107 18.46 0.87 -2.51
CA CYS A 107 17.90 0.14 -1.37
C CYS A 107 18.96 -0.72 -0.69
N GLN A 108 18.57 -1.36 0.41
CA GLN A 108 19.36 -2.40 1.08
C GLN A 108 18.51 -3.65 1.19
N THR A 109 18.87 -4.70 0.48
CA THR A 109 18.11 -5.95 0.41
C THR A 109 18.87 -7.10 1.05
N ILE A 110 18.13 -7.91 1.83
CA ILE A 110 18.56 -9.20 2.36
C ILE A 110 17.65 -10.26 1.77
N GLY A 111 18.23 -11.25 1.09
CA GLY A 111 17.53 -12.32 0.38
C GLY A 111 17.83 -12.34 -1.12
N ASP A 112 17.22 -13.29 -1.83
CA ASP A 112 17.43 -13.45 -3.26
C ASP A 112 16.64 -12.41 -4.08
N PRO A 113 17.14 -11.93 -5.23
CA PRO A 113 16.45 -11.00 -6.10
C PRO A 113 15.05 -11.48 -6.48
N LEU A 114 14.09 -10.54 -6.54
CA LEU A 114 12.70 -10.86 -6.82
C LEU A 114 12.06 -9.84 -7.77
N ASN A 115 11.31 -10.36 -8.75
CA ASN A 115 10.47 -9.55 -9.62
C ASN A 115 9.01 -9.60 -9.13
N VAL A 116 8.39 -8.45 -8.97
CA VAL A 116 7.02 -8.32 -8.46
C VAL A 116 6.32 -7.16 -9.15
N ALA A 117 5.01 -7.23 -9.31
CA ALA A 117 4.24 -6.14 -9.91
C ALA A 117 3.08 -5.71 -9.01
N PHE A 118 2.77 -4.42 -9.03
CA PHE A 118 1.73 -3.82 -8.21
C PHE A 118 0.88 -2.84 -9.00
N ASN A 119 -0.30 -2.57 -8.46
CA ASN A 119 -0.97 -1.33 -8.79
C ASN A 119 -0.24 -0.16 -8.10
N ALA A 120 0.24 0.79 -8.90
CA ALA A 120 1.00 1.94 -8.42
C ALA A 120 0.25 2.75 -7.36
N LYS A 121 -1.07 2.90 -7.51
CA LYS A 121 -1.92 3.62 -6.56
C LYS A 121 -1.84 3.02 -5.17
N TYR A 122 -1.88 1.69 -5.03
CA TYR A 122 -1.81 1.05 -3.71
C TYR A 122 -0.45 1.23 -3.04
N ILE A 123 0.63 1.17 -3.81
CA ILE A 123 1.97 1.46 -3.29
C ILE A 123 2.05 2.93 -2.84
N LEU A 124 1.58 3.86 -3.65
CA LEU A 124 1.58 5.29 -3.32
C LEU A 124 0.70 5.61 -2.10
N ASP A 125 -0.47 4.96 -2.00
CA ASP A 125 -1.36 5.14 -0.86
C ASP A 125 -0.69 4.68 0.45
N ILE A 126 0.07 3.58 0.43
CA ILE A 126 0.85 3.13 1.58
C ILE A 126 1.95 4.14 1.90
N LEU A 127 2.81 4.46 0.93
CA LEU A 127 3.98 5.32 1.15
C LEU A 127 3.60 6.73 1.63
N LYS A 128 2.47 7.29 1.18
CA LYS A 128 1.96 8.60 1.59
C LYS A 128 1.41 8.64 3.03
N ASN A 129 1.05 7.49 3.58
CA ASN A 129 0.53 7.38 4.94
C ASN A 129 1.57 6.93 5.97
N LEU A 130 2.81 6.67 5.55
CA LEU A 130 3.92 6.38 6.45
C LEU A 130 4.62 7.68 6.88
N GLU A 131 4.67 7.95 8.18
CA GLU A 131 5.35 9.11 8.77
C GLU A 131 6.79 8.76 9.17
N ALA A 132 7.57 8.21 8.22
CA ALA A 132 8.95 7.75 8.43
C ALA A 132 9.86 8.15 7.25
N GLU A 133 11.15 8.02 7.41
CA GLU A 133 12.12 8.25 6.32
C GLU A 133 12.25 7.00 5.44
N GLU A 134 12.23 5.82 6.03
CA GLU A 134 12.44 4.54 5.36
C GLU A 134 11.30 3.56 5.59
N ALA A 135 10.94 2.86 4.53
CA ALA A 135 10.04 1.72 4.56
C ALA A 135 10.81 0.40 4.43
N VAL A 136 10.25 -0.64 5.02
CA VAL A 136 10.73 -2.02 4.91
C VAL A 136 9.68 -2.83 4.16
N LEU A 137 10.01 -3.30 2.96
CA LEU A 137 9.17 -4.19 2.17
C LEU A 137 9.64 -5.63 2.37
N SER A 138 8.76 -6.50 2.86
CA SER A 138 9.05 -7.90 3.14
C SER A 138 8.23 -8.81 2.24
N MET A 139 8.89 -9.72 1.51
CA MET A 139 8.33 -10.48 0.40
C MET A 139 8.77 -11.95 0.45
N ASN A 140 8.00 -12.83 -0.23
CA ASN A 140 8.35 -14.24 -0.39
C ASN A 140 8.42 -14.65 -1.86
N THR A 141 7.38 -14.36 -2.62
CA THR A 141 7.28 -14.68 -4.05
C THR A 141 6.65 -13.55 -4.82
N SER A 142 6.70 -13.61 -6.14
CA SER A 142 6.08 -12.62 -7.03
C SER A 142 4.55 -12.48 -6.90
N LEU A 143 3.90 -13.40 -6.20
CA LEU A 143 2.43 -13.45 -6.05
C LEU A 143 1.96 -13.51 -4.59
N SER A 144 2.87 -13.66 -3.64
CA SER A 144 2.52 -13.65 -2.22
C SER A 144 2.30 -12.22 -1.73
N PRO A 145 1.42 -12.02 -0.73
CA PRO A 145 1.26 -10.71 -0.12
C PRO A 145 2.59 -10.13 0.38
N VAL A 146 2.76 -8.85 0.17
CA VAL A 146 3.94 -8.08 0.61
C VAL A 146 3.55 -7.29 1.85
N CYS A 147 4.36 -7.37 2.89
CA CYS A 147 4.24 -6.53 4.07
C CYS A 147 5.09 -5.27 3.90
N VAL A 148 4.51 -4.12 4.21
CA VAL A 148 5.22 -2.85 4.30
C VAL A 148 5.11 -2.34 5.71
N THR A 149 6.26 -2.09 6.33
CA THR A 149 6.41 -1.58 7.70
C THR A 149 7.45 -0.47 7.72
N CYS A 150 7.58 0.22 8.84
CA CYS A 150 8.71 1.10 9.12
C CYS A 150 9.13 0.98 10.58
N ALA A 151 10.35 1.43 10.90
CA ALA A 151 10.89 1.31 12.25
C ALA A 151 10.23 2.28 13.24
N ASP A 152 9.79 3.44 12.75
CA ASP A 152 9.25 4.52 13.56
C ASP A 152 7.78 4.29 13.96
N GLU A 153 7.08 3.39 13.24
CA GLU A 153 5.67 3.05 13.48
C GLU A 153 5.48 1.52 13.56
N PRO A 154 5.94 0.86 14.63
CA PRO A 154 5.93 -0.60 14.74
C PRO A 154 4.51 -1.21 14.80
N ASP A 155 3.52 -0.42 15.17
CA ASP A 155 2.12 -0.86 15.27
C ASP A 155 1.39 -0.87 13.93
N TYR A 156 1.98 -0.25 12.88
CA TYR A 156 1.39 -0.20 11.54
C TYR A 156 2.02 -1.25 10.63
N THR A 157 1.16 -2.06 10.04
CA THR A 157 1.54 -3.03 9.02
C THR A 157 0.59 -2.90 7.84
N TYR A 158 1.12 -2.58 6.68
CA TYR A 158 0.37 -2.55 5.43
C TYR A 158 0.60 -3.85 4.67
N ILE A 159 -0.46 -4.38 4.09
CA ILE A 159 -0.40 -5.57 3.24
C ILE A 159 -0.87 -5.18 1.85
N VAL A 160 -0.05 -5.47 0.86
CA VAL A 160 -0.39 -5.27 -0.55
C VAL A 160 -0.21 -6.56 -1.32
N THR A 161 -1.21 -6.91 -2.12
CA THR A 161 -1.16 -8.11 -2.96
C THR A 161 -0.61 -7.75 -4.34
N PRO A 162 0.43 -8.45 -4.81
CA PRO A 162 0.97 -8.28 -6.16
C PRO A 162 -0.05 -8.62 -7.24
N VAL A 163 0.16 -8.04 -8.41
CA VAL A 163 -0.59 -8.32 -9.64
C VAL A 163 0.16 -9.35 -10.46
N ARG A 164 -0.56 -10.31 -11.05
CA ARG A 164 0.05 -11.29 -11.95
C ARG A 164 0.33 -10.64 -13.30
N VAL A 165 1.59 -10.59 -13.67
CA VAL A 165 2.06 -10.09 -14.97
C VAL A 165 3.13 -11.02 -15.54
N VAL A 166 3.40 -10.91 -16.85
CA VAL A 166 4.56 -11.51 -17.51
C VAL A 166 5.71 -10.49 -17.46
N PHE A 167 6.87 -10.91 -16.97
CA PHE A 167 8.10 -10.09 -16.92
C PHE A 167 8.92 -10.25 -18.18
#